data_66e4b0d0e1a4d7b43c047d9409d6a4d5
#
_entry.id   66e4b0d0e1a4d7b43c047d9409d6a4d5
#
_cell.length_a   1.000
_cell.length_b   1.000
_cell.length_c   1.000
_cell.angle_alpha   90.00
_cell.angle_beta   90.00
_cell.angle_gamma   90.00
#
_symmetry.space_group_name_H-M   'P 1'
#
loop_
_entity.id
_entity.type
_entity.pdbx_description
1 polymer ?
#
loop_
_entity_poly.entity_id
_entity_poly.type
_entity_poly.pdbx_seq_one_letter_code
_entity_poly.pdbx_strand_id
1 'polypeptide(L)'
;MTLDEIRVKIDRIDSEIKGLFTERMECAREVANAKSITGGDVFVPERENIIIEKRSEGVNGEIKNGYIAFLKHLMSVSRQYQYGILENMQDEVVANLRKNLENIKSYSKIVVAFNCLKNNTNLNLYINMIVLNGIKISQMNIDSDKETLKCNITLEGTLEDSNMKILLCQLAKESLDFGIVEIL
;
A
#
# COMPACT_ATOMS: atom_id res chain seq x y z
N MET A 1 34.15 17.64 -10.21
CA MET A 1 33.40 16.45 -10.61
C MET A 1 32.52 16.83 -11.79
N THR A 2 32.66 16.15 -12.91
CA THR A 2 31.85 16.37 -14.12
C THR A 2 30.45 15.73 -13.95
N LEU A 3 29.50 16.10 -14.80
CA LEU A 3 28.18 15.51 -14.79
C LEU A 3 28.21 13.98 -15.03
N ASP A 4 29.12 13.53 -15.90
CA ASP A 4 29.26 12.10 -16.22
C ASP A 4 29.85 11.31 -15.04
N GLU A 5 30.85 11.88 -14.34
CA GLU A 5 31.35 11.28 -13.08
C GLU A 5 30.27 11.16 -12.01
N ILE A 6 29.36 12.15 -11.93
CA ILE A 6 28.22 12.11 -10.99
C ILE A 6 27.23 11.00 -11.38
N ARG A 7 26.90 10.86 -12.65
CA ARG A 7 26.02 9.80 -13.17
C ARG A 7 26.55 8.41 -12.86
N VAL A 8 27.85 8.17 -13.14
CA VAL A 8 28.49 6.88 -12.80
C VAL A 8 28.40 6.58 -11.31
N LYS A 9 28.54 7.60 -10.45
CA LYS A 9 28.37 7.43 -9.01
C LYS A 9 26.92 7.10 -8.63
N ILE A 10 25.95 7.72 -9.27
CA ILE A 10 24.52 7.42 -9.08
C ILE A 10 24.22 5.98 -9.49
N ASP A 11 24.66 5.54 -10.68
CA ASP A 11 24.45 4.19 -11.20
C ASP A 11 24.98 3.10 -10.25
N ARG A 12 26.16 3.36 -9.62
CA ARG A 12 26.71 2.48 -8.60
C ARG A 12 25.81 2.41 -7.36
N ILE A 13 25.35 3.56 -6.86
CA ILE A 13 24.46 3.65 -5.69
C ILE A 13 23.15 2.92 -5.97
N ASP A 14 22.55 3.12 -7.14
CA ASP A 14 21.29 2.48 -7.51
C ASP A 14 21.45 0.95 -7.61
N SER A 15 22.60 0.47 -8.06
CA SER A 15 22.93 -0.95 -8.08
C SER A 15 23.02 -1.54 -6.66
N GLU A 16 23.59 -0.82 -5.71
CA GLU A 16 23.64 -1.22 -4.30
C GLU A 16 22.24 -1.22 -3.68
N ILE A 17 21.41 -0.19 -3.95
CA ILE A 17 20.02 -0.10 -3.50
C ILE A 17 19.21 -1.28 -4.03
N LYS A 18 19.38 -1.67 -5.30
CA LYS A 18 18.72 -2.83 -5.88
C LYS A 18 19.02 -4.12 -5.09
N GLY A 19 20.28 -4.35 -4.75
CA GLY A 19 20.68 -5.52 -3.96
C GLY A 19 20.01 -5.53 -2.58
N LEU A 20 20.10 -4.42 -1.86
CA LEU A 20 19.50 -4.26 -0.54
C LEU A 20 17.95 -4.35 -0.57
N PHE A 21 17.33 -3.82 -1.62
CA PHE A 21 15.88 -3.95 -1.80
C PHE A 21 15.46 -5.41 -2.00
N THR A 22 16.20 -6.17 -2.82
CA THR A 22 15.91 -7.61 -3.05
C THR A 22 16.00 -8.39 -1.74
N GLU A 23 17.10 -8.23 -0.99
CA GLU A 23 17.31 -8.86 0.31
C GLU A 23 16.17 -8.50 1.30
N ARG A 24 15.76 -7.24 1.31
CA ARG A 24 14.65 -6.79 2.15
C ARG A 24 13.33 -7.44 1.76
N MET A 25 13.08 -7.71 0.47
CA MET A 25 11.87 -8.39 0.01
C MET A 25 11.90 -9.90 0.38
N GLU A 26 13.06 -10.52 0.44
CA GLU A 26 13.22 -11.88 0.98
C GLU A 26 12.84 -11.94 2.45
N CYS A 27 13.33 -10.99 3.26
CA CYS A 27 12.89 -10.86 4.67
C CYS A 27 11.37 -10.62 4.78
N ALA A 28 10.77 -9.82 3.89
CA ALA A 28 9.33 -9.60 3.89
C ALA A 28 8.55 -10.89 3.59
N ARG A 29 9.07 -11.76 2.72
CA ARG A 29 8.52 -13.10 2.45
C ARG A 29 8.54 -13.98 3.69
N GLU A 30 9.68 -14.02 4.40
CA GLU A 30 9.81 -14.81 5.63
C GLU A 30 8.84 -14.33 6.70
N VAL A 31 8.66 -13.01 6.85
CA VAL A 31 7.68 -12.44 7.77
C VAL A 31 6.25 -12.85 7.37
N ALA A 32 5.89 -12.83 6.08
CA ALA A 32 4.58 -13.27 5.62
C ALA A 32 4.35 -14.76 5.93
N ASN A 33 5.34 -15.61 5.65
CA ASN A 33 5.27 -17.04 5.96
C ASN A 33 5.11 -17.30 7.48
N ALA A 34 5.82 -16.57 8.31
CA ALA A 34 5.65 -16.67 9.76
C ALA A 34 4.25 -16.26 10.19
N LYS A 35 3.71 -15.16 9.63
CA LYS A 35 2.35 -14.67 9.93
C LYS A 35 1.26 -15.62 9.44
N SER A 36 1.46 -16.32 8.33
CA SER A 36 0.50 -17.32 7.85
C SER A 36 0.26 -18.46 8.85
N ILE A 37 1.26 -18.75 9.69
CA ILE A 37 1.22 -19.80 10.71
C ILE A 37 0.73 -19.26 12.05
N THR A 38 1.28 -18.12 12.49
CA THR A 38 1.04 -17.58 13.83
C THR A 38 -0.15 -16.64 13.91
N GLY A 39 -0.66 -16.18 12.78
CA GLY A 39 -1.57 -15.04 12.70
C GLY A 39 -0.82 -13.72 12.91
N GLY A 40 -1.54 -12.63 12.87
CA GLY A 40 -1.03 -11.30 13.13
C GLY A 40 -1.14 -10.35 11.93
N ASP A 41 -1.29 -9.07 12.26
CA ASP A 41 -1.49 -8.04 11.27
C ASP A 41 -0.20 -7.74 10.49
N VAL A 42 -0.35 -7.54 9.18
CA VAL A 42 0.75 -7.08 8.32
C VAL A 42 1.10 -5.64 8.63
N PHE A 43 0.08 -4.80 8.81
CA PHE A 43 0.22 -3.38 9.13
C PHE A 43 0.11 -3.15 10.64
N VAL A 44 1.17 -2.61 11.23
CA VAL A 44 1.26 -2.23 12.65
C VAL A 44 1.78 -0.79 12.70
N PRO A 45 0.89 0.22 12.70
CA PRO A 45 1.25 1.63 12.58
C PRO A 45 2.26 2.11 13.64
N GLU A 46 2.07 1.68 14.89
CA GLU A 46 2.93 2.10 16.01
C GLU A 46 4.37 1.63 15.80
N ARG A 47 4.54 0.39 15.34
CA ARG A 47 5.86 -0.16 15.03
C ARG A 47 6.52 0.58 13.86
N GLU A 48 5.77 0.91 12.82
CA GLU A 48 6.30 1.65 11.68
C GLU A 48 6.72 3.07 12.07
N ASN A 49 5.94 3.76 12.91
CA ASN A 49 6.29 5.07 13.40
C ASN A 49 7.60 5.06 14.20
N ILE A 50 7.79 4.09 15.10
CA ILE A 50 9.05 3.89 15.85
C ILE A 50 10.23 3.66 14.89
N ILE A 51 10.04 2.84 13.86
CA ILE A 51 11.09 2.57 12.87
C ILE A 51 11.44 3.84 12.08
N ILE A 52 10.44 4.60 11.64
CA ILE A 52 10.64 5.84 10.89
C ILE A 52 11.39 6.86 11.73
N GLU A 53 10.97 7.06 12.99
CA GLU A 53 11.63 7.97 13.91
C GLU A 53 13.10 7.59 14.10
N LYS A 54 13.36 6.35 14.49
CA LYS A 54 14.72 5.82 14.72
C LYS A 54 15.60 5.89 13.46
N ARG A 55 15.06 5.58 12.27
CA ARG A 55 15.83 5.55 11.03
C ARG A 55 16.07 6.95 10.44
N SER A 56 15.22 7.92 10.75
CA SER A 56 15.39 9.31 10.33
C SER A 56 16.26 10.14 11.29
N GLU A 57 16.72 9.56 12.39
CA GLU A 57 17.69 10.17 13.29
C GLU A 57 19.01 10.44 12.57
N GLY A 58 19.60 11.62 12.76
CA GLY A 58 20.87 11.98 12.13
C GLY A 58 20.83 12.27 10.63
N VAL A 59 19.67 12.14 9.98
CA VAL A 59 19.52 12.51 8.57
C VAL A 59 19.47 14.04 8.45
N ASN A 60 20.26 14.60 7.50
CA ASN A 60 20.29 16.04 7.23
C ASN A 60 18.87 16.60 7.01
N GLY A 61 18.57 17.75 7.63
CA GLY A 61 17.24 18.36 7.63
C GLY A 61 16.67 18.64 6.24
N GLU A 62 17.52 19.01 5.28
CA GLU A 62 17.11 19.30 3.89
C GLU A 62 16.49 18.07 3.18
N ILE A 63 16.99 16.86 3.47
CA ILE A 63 16.56 15.64 2.81
C ILE A 63 15.70 14.75 3.73
N LYS A 64 15.54 15.10 5.00
CA LYS A 64 14.86 14.27 6.01
C LYS A 64 13.44 13.91 5.62
N ASN A 65 12.66 14.88 5.14
CA ASN A 65 11.28 14.64 4.71
C ASN A 65 11.21 13.69 3.50
N GLY A 66 12.13 13.84 2.54
CA GLY A 66 12.26 12.93 1.41
C GLY A 66 12.62 11.50 1.84
N TYR A 67 13.53 11.36 2.80
CA TYR A 67 13.91 10.07 3.36
C TYR A 67 12.76 9.40 4.12
N ILE A 68 11.98 10.15 4.90
CA ILE A 68 10.78 9.64 5.58
C ILE A 68 9.74 9.15 4.55
N ALA A 69 9.50 9.93 3.48
CA ALA A 69 8.61 9.52 2.41
C ALA A 69 9.08 8.23 1.71
N PHE A 70 10.39 8.12 1.45
CA PHE A 70 11.00 6.90 0.93
C PHE A 70 10.79 5.69 1.85
N LEU A 71 11.02 5.84 3.16
CA LEU A 71 10.80 4.76 4.13
C LEU A 71 9.34 4.31 4.16
N LYS A 72 8.40 5.23 4.20
CA LYS A 72 6.96 4.92 4.17
C LYS A 72 6.58 4.15 2.90
N HIS A 73 7.07 4.59 1.75
CA HIS A 73 6.82 3.91 0.48
C HIS A 73 7.44 2.50 0.46
N LEU A 74 8.69 2.36 0.90
CA LEU A 74 9.38 1.08 0.99
C LEU A 74 8.64 0.09 1.91
N MET A 75 8.09 0.56 3.03
CA MET A 75 7.26 -0.27 3.92
C MET A 75 5.95 -0.67 3.24
N SER A 76 5.27 0.25 2.55
CA SER A 76 4.04 -0.01 1.81
C SER A 76 4.24 -1.08 0.71
N VAL A 77 5.33 -0.98 -0.07
CA VAL A 77 5.71 -2.01 -1.06
C VAL A 77 5.92 -3.38 -0.40
N SER A 78 6.59 -3.40 0.76
CA SER A 78 6.81 -4.66 1.48
C SER A 78 5.51 -5.27 2.01
N ARG A 79 4.57 -4.44 2.46
CA ARG A 79 3.26 -4.93 2.90
C ARG A 79 2.44 -5.46 1.74
N GLN A 80 2.41 -4.74 0.61
CA GLN A 80 1.76 -5.22 -0.61
C GLN A 80 2.29 -6.61 -1.01
N TYR A 81 3.60 -6.81 -0.97
CA TYR A 81 4.21 -8.10 -1.24
C TYR A 81 3.79 -9.18 -0.23
N GLN A 82 3.71 -8.84 1.07
CA GLN A 82 3.23 -9.76 2.10
C GLN A 82 1.75 -10.12 1.90
N TYR A 83 0.89 -9.13 1.60
CA TYR A 83 -0.52 -9.39 1.28
C TYR A 83 -0.67 -10.31 0.07
N GLY A 84 0.23 -10.20 -0.93
CA GLY A 84 0.25 -11.09 -2.09
C GLY A 84 0.51 -12.56 -1.76
N ILE A 85 1.22 -12.84 -0.65
CA ILE A 85 1.53 -14.20 -0.17
C ILE A 85 0.41 -14.76 0.72
N LEU A 86 -0.33 -13.89 1.43
CA LEU A 86 -1.33 -14.27 2.42
C LEU A 86 -2.72 -14.50 1.79
N GLU A 87 -2.84 -15.51 0.91
CA GLU A 87 -4.06 -15.81 0.16
C GLU A 87 -5.29 -16.00 1.06
N ASN A 88 -5.16 -16.72 2.16
CA ASN A 88 -6.28 -16.91 3.12
C ASN A 88 -6.81 -15.58 3.67
N MET A 89 -5.92 -14.62 3.95
CA MET A 89 -6.31 -13.29 4.40
C MET A 89 -7.04 -12.51 3.31
N GLN A 90 -6.59 -12.63 2.06
CA GLN A 90 -7.28 -12.01 0.91
C GLN A 90 -8.68 -12.57 0.74
N ASP A 91 -8.82 -13.89 0.76
CA ASP A 91 -10.10 -14.57 0.56
C ASP A 91 -11.08 -14.24 1.69
N GLU A 92 -10.63 -14.16 2.94
CA GLU A 92 -11.45 -13.74 4.08
C GLU A 92 -11.94 -12.29 3.90
N VAL A 93 -11.05 -11.37 3.54
CA VAL A 93 -11.43 -9.95 3.32
C VAL A 93 -12.42 -9.84 2.17
N VAL A 94 -12.17 -10.48 1.02
CA VAL A 94 -13.07 -10.43 -0.12
C VAL A 94 -14.42 -11.05 0.20
N ALA A 95 -14.45 -12.18 0.93
CA ALA A 95 -15.71 -12.81 1.38
C ALA A 95 -16.52 -11.87 2.29
N ASN A 96 -15.85 -11.13 3.18
CA ASN A 96 -16.52 -10.16 4.04
C ASN A 96 -17.07 -8.96 3.24
N LEU A 97 -16.30 -8.44 2.29
CA LEU A 97 -16.75 -7.34 1.42
C LEU A 97 -17.95 -7.73 0.55
N ARG A 98 -18.01 -8.99 0.09
CA ARG A 98 -19.12 -9.51 -0.73
C ARG A 98 -20.45 -9.62 0.02
N LYS A 99 -20.46 -9.74 1.35
CA LYS A 99 -21.71 -9.93 2.12
C LYS A 99 -22.74 -8.82 1.93
N ASN A 100 -22.27 -7.62 1.59
CA ASN A 100 -23.10 -6.44 1.42
C ASN A 100 -23.37 -6.09 -0.05
N LEU A 101 -22.92 -6.94 -0.99
CA LEU A 101 -23.09 -6.70 -2.42
C LEU A 101 -24.26 -7.52 -2.96
N GLU A 102 -25.05 -6.92 -3.87
CA GLU A 102 -26.04 -7.65 -4.64
C GLU A 102 -25.36 -8.65 -5.59
N ASN A 103 -26.06 -9.74 -5.89
CA ASN A 103 -25.56 -10.78 -6.82
C ASN A 103 -25.60 -10.27 -8.28
N ILE A 104 -24.64 -9.42 -8.64
CA ILE A 104 -24.46 -8.96 -10.01
C ILE A 104 -23.59 -9.98 -10.76
N LYS A 105 -24.12 -10.50 -11.86
CA LYS A 105 -23.47 -11.60 -12.63
C LYS A 105 -22.29 -11.13 -13.51
N SER A 106 -22.25 -9.87 -13.88
CA SER A 106 -21.20 -9.33 -14.75
C SER A 106 -20.98 -7.86 -14.42
N TYR A 107 -19.75 -7.50 -14.14
CA TYR A 107 -19.30 -6.15 -13.85
C TYR A 107 -17.83 -6.00 -14.25
N SER A 108 -17.38 -4.78 -14.40
CA SER A 108 -15.99 -4.47 -14.79
C SER A 108 -15.35 -3.37 -13.95
N LYS A 109 -16.10 -2.84 -12.99
CA LYS A 109 -15.63 -1.77 -12.11
C LYS A 109 -16.15 -1.97 -10.69
N ILE A 110 -15.36 -1.52 -9.74
CA ILE A 110 -15.64 -1.56 -8.31
C ILE A 110 -15.49 -0.16 -7.75
N VAL A 111 -16.49 0.34 -7.05
CA VAL A 111 -16.41 1.60 -6.31
C VAL A 111 -16.06 1.30 -4.87
N VAL A 112 -14.89 1.73 -4.43
CA VAL A 112 -14.43 1.61 -3.06
C VAL A 112 -14.54 2.94 -2.33
N ALA A 113 -14.90 2.89 -1.04
CA ALA A 113 -14.89 4.04 -0.16
C ALA A 113 -14.01 3.76 1.06
N PHE A 114 -13.29 4.77 1.51
CA PHE A 114 -12.49 4.74 2.74
C PHE A 114 -12.19 6.14 3.25
N ASN A 115 -11.80 6.22 4.51
CA ASN A 115 -11.35 7.44 5.13
C ASN A 115 -9.84 7.40 5.40
N CYS A 116 -9.18 8.56 5.31
CA CYS A 116 -7.82 8.73 5.78
C CYS A 116 -7.66 10.03 6.59
N LEU A 117 -6.75 10.04 7.57
CA LEU A 117 -6.50 11.20 8.40
C LEU A 117 -5.74 12.28 7.62
N LYS A 118 -6.20 13.54 7.69
CA LYS A 118 -5.55 14.68 7.02
C LYS A 118 -4.11 14.89 7.44
N ASN A 119 -3.82 14.68 8.72
CA ASN A 119 -2.51 14.98 9.30
C ASN A 119 -1.38 14.05 8.84
N ASN A 120 -1.70 12.95 8.18
CA ASN A 120 -0.72 11.93 7.81
C ASN A 120 -0.36 11.91 6.32
N THR A 121 -0.91 12.81 5.50
CA THR A 121 -0.65 12.85 4.03
C THR A 121 -0.71 11.47 3.36
N ASN A 122 -1.50 10.55 3.90
CA ASN A 122 -1.50 9.14 3.49
C ASN A 122 -2.25 8.91 2.17
N LEU A 123 -2.94 9.92 1.63
CA LEU A 123 -3.63 9.79 0.35
C LEU A 123 -2.69 9.29 -0.77
N ASN A 124 -1.47 9.82 -0.83
CA ASN A 124 -0.47 9.36 -1.79
C ASN A 124 -0.12 7.87 -1.62
N LEU A 125 -0.09 7.38 -0.38
CA LEU A 125 0.17 5.96 -0.12
C LEU A 125 -0.95 5.08 -0.66
N TYR A 126 -2.22 5.46 -0.47
CA TYR A 126 -3.36 4.71 -1.00
C TYR A 126 -3.41 4.73 -2.53
N ILE A 127 -3.13 5.88 -3.16
CA ILE A 127 -3.00 5.95 -4.63
C ILE A 127 -1.84 5.06 -5.11
N ASN A 128 -0.71 5.08 -4.41
CA ASN A 128 0.42 4.22 -4.74
C ASN A 128 0.10 2.72 -4.58
N MET A 129 -0.70 2.33 -3.58
CA MET A 129 -1.18 0.94 -3.44
C MET A 129 -1.97 0.50 -4.67
N ILE A 130 -2.86 1.35 -5.19
CA ILE A 130 -3.64 1.08 -6.40
C ILE A 130 -2.72 0.90 -7.61
N VAL A 131 -1.79 1.83 -7.79
CA VAL A 131 -0.83 1.81 -8.91
C VAL A 131 0.11 0.61 -8.84
N LEU A 132 0.62 0.27 -7.65
CA LEU A 132 1.52 -0.88 -7.42
C LEU A 132 0.85 -2.22 -7.76
N ASN A 133 -0.46 -2.32 -7.60
CA ASN A 133 -1.22 -3.51 -7.99
C ASN A 133 -1.64 -3.47 -9.47
N GLY A 134 -1.22 -2.47 -10.24
CA GLY A 134 -1.54 -2.35 -11.66
C GLY A 134 -3.02 -2.07 -11.96
N ILE A 135 -3.78 -1.62 -10.96
CA ILE A 135 -5.21 -1.32 -11.10
C ILE A 135 -5.39 0.10 -11.63
N LYS A 136 -6.28 0.26 -12.61
CA LYS A 136 -6.60 1.56 -13.18
C LYS A 136 -7.69 2.25 -12.39
N ILE A 137 -7.53 3.55 -12.20
CA ILE A 137 -8.54 4.44 -11.61
C ILE A 137 -9.36 5.05 -12.74
N SER A 138 -10.67 4.79 -12.78
CA SER A 138 -11.59 5.44 -13.73
C SER A 138 -12.11 6.78 -13.22
N GLN A 139 -12.34 6.87 -11.89
CA GLN A 139 -12.85 8.08 -11.25
C GLN A 139 -12.38 8.15 -9.81
N MET A 140 -12.15 9.35 -9.31
CA MET A 140 -11.80 9.59 -7.91
C MET A 140 -12.49 10.87 -7.42
N ASN A 141 -13.21 10.73 -6.32
CA ASN A 141 -13.83 11.84 -5.61
C ASN A 141 -13.28 11.89 -4.18
N ILE A 142 -12.86 13.06 -3.75
CA ILE A 142 -12.29 13.27 -2.42
C ILE A 142 -13.02 14.43 -1.76
N ASP A 143 -13.68 14.14 -0.66
CA ASP A 143 -14.36 15.12 0.17
C ASP A 143 -13.54 15.36 1.45
N SER A 144 -13.39 16.62 1.81
CA SER A 144 -12.63 17.04 2.98
C SER A 144 -13.55 17.36 4.14
N ASP A 145 -13.48 16.60 5.20
CA ASP A 145 -14.09 16.91 6.50
C ASP A 145 -13.05 17.57 7.44
N LYS A 146 -13.40 17.85 8.69
CA LYS A 146 -12.51 18.57 9.64
C LYS A 146 -11.19 17.82 9.86
N GLU A 147 -11.22 16.52 10.06
CA GLU A 147 -10.07 15.69 10.44
C GLU A 147 -9.71 14.62 9.40
N THR A 148 -10.64 14.29 8.50
CA THR A 148 -10.48 13.21 7.54
C THR A 148 -10.67 13.66 6.10
N LEU A 149 -10.12 12.88 5.17
CA LEU A 149 -10.47 12.87 3.76
C LEU A 149 -11.32 11.63 3.51
N LYS A 150 -12.50 11.81 2.94
CA LYS A 150 -13.37 10.74 2.48
C LYS A 150 -13.10 10.48 1.01
N CYS A 151 -12.63 9.30 0.69
CA CYS A 151 -12.23 8.93 -0.66
C CYS A 151 -13.25 7.94 -1.23
N ASN A 152 -13.76 8.23 -2.44
CA ASN A 152 -14.55 7.31 -3.24
C ASN A 152 -13.80 7.12 -4.57
N ILE A 153 -13.37 5.90 -4.85
CA ILE A 153 -12.54 5.61 -6.02
C ILE A 153 -13.16 4.49 -6.83
N THR A 154 -13.36 4.72 -8.13
CA THR A 154 -13.80 3.71 -9.08
C THR A 154 -12.58 3.04 -9.70
N LEU A 155 -12.43 1.76 -9.46
CA LEU A 155 -11.35 0.89 -9.91
C LEU A 155 -11.82 0.02 -11.07
N GLU A 156 -10.99 -0.16 -12.09
CA GLU A 156 -11.27 -1.09 -13.19
C GLU A 156 -10.83 -2.50 -12.81
N GLY A 157 -11.71 -3.49 -12.98
CA GLY A 157 -11.46 -4.89 -12.69
C GLY A 157 -12.59 -5.54 -11.87
N THR A 158 -12.36 -6.78 -11.48
CA THR A 158 -13.32 -7.62 -10.77
C THR A 158 -12.75 -8.15 -9.45
N LEU A 159 -13.61 -8.67 -8.58
CA LEU A 159 -13.20 -9.29 -7.32
C LEU A 159 -12.46 -10.64 -7.51
N GLU A 160 -12.47 -11.18 -8.72
CA GLU A 160 -11.77 -12.40 -9.10
C GLU A 160 -10.32 -12.14 -9.49
N ASP A 161 -9.98 -10.91 -9.86
CA ASP A 161 -8.63 -10.53 -10.27
C ASP A 161 -7.67 -10.61 -9.08
N SER A 162 -6.58 -11.36 -9.21
CA SER A 162 -5.59 -11.56 -8.13
C SER A 162 -5.05 -10.24 -7.59
N ASN A 163 -4.70 -9.30 -8.47
CA ASN A 163 -4.19 -8.00 -8.07
C ASN A 163 -5.26 -7.15 -7.35
N MET A 164 -6.53 -7.28 -7.74
CA MET A 164 -7.64 -6.63 -7.05
C MET A 164 -7.80 -7.19 -5.63
N LYS A 165 -7.75 -8.51 -5.45
CA LYS A 165 -7.82 -9.13 -4.13
C LYS A 165 -6.70 -8.63 -3.20
N ILE A 166 -5.46 -8.55 -3.70
CA ILE A 166 -4.31 -8.03 -2.95
C ILE A 166 -4.57 -6.57 -2.54
N LEU A 167 -4.99 -5.73 -3.50
CA LEU A 167 -5.29 -4.32 -3.25
C LEU A 167 -6.40 -4.14 -2.21
N LEU A 168 -7.53 -4.83 -2.38
CA LEU A 168 -8.67 -4.73 -1.46
C LEU A 168 -8.29 -5.21 -0.06
N CYS A 169 -7.49 -6.26 0.06
CA CYS A 169 -6.96 -6.73 1.33
C CYS A 169 -6.08 -5.66 2.00
N GLN A 170 -5.16 -5.05 1.24
CA GLN A 170 -4.30 -4.00 1.75
C GLN A 170 -5.10 -2.76 2.18
N LEU A 171 -6.03 -2.28 1.35
CA LEU A 171 -6.87 -1.12 1.67
C LEU A 171 -7.75 -1.38 2.91
N ALA A 172 -8.37 -2.56 3.01
CA ALA A 172 -9.21 -2.92 4.15
C ALA A 172 -8.44 -2.99 5.47
N LYS A 173 -7.16 -3.35 5.42
CA LYS A 173 -6.30 -3.46 6.62
C LYS A 173 -5.59 -2.16 6.98
N GLU A 174 -5.40 -1.24 6.04
CA GLU A 174 -4.57 -0.05 6.24
C GLU A 174 -5.34 1.28 6.23
N SER A 175 -6.62 1.29 5.79
CA SER A 175 -7.46 2.49 5.81
C SER A 175 -8.56 2.41 6.87
N LEU A 176 -9.24 3.53 7.06
CA LEU A 176 -10.38 3.63 7.98
C LEU A 176 -11.69 3.47 7.21
N ASP A 177 -12.65 2.77 7.80
CA ASP A 177 -14.02 2.62 7.28
C ASP A 177 -14.06 2.13 5.82
N PHE A 178 -13.18 1.19 5.47
CA PHE A 178 -13.09 0.65 4.12
C PHE A 178 -14.31 -0.21 3.76
N GLY A 179 -14.83 0.00 2.56
CA GLY A 179 -15.89 -0.84 1.99
C GLY A 179 -16.01 -0.71 0.48
N ILE A 180 -16.69 -1.67 -0.12
CA ILE A 180 -17.18 -1.57 -1.49
C ILE A 180 -18.57 -0.95 -1.43
N VAL A 181 -18.76 0.15 -2.15
CA VAL A 181 -20.01 0.91 -2.21
C VAL A 181 -20.89 0.40 -3.34
N GLU A 182 -20.29 0.07 -4.46
CA GLU A 182 -20.98 -0.31 -5.69
C GLU A 182 -20.09 -1.17 -6.59
N ILE A 183 -20.69 -2.00 -7.40
CA ILE A 183 -20.05 -2.73 -8.50
C ILE A 183 -20.79 -2.41 -9.80
N LEU A 184 -20.03 -2.09 -10.90
CA LEU A 184 -20.55 -1.52 -12.14
C LEU A 184 -20.11 -2.33 -13.37
#